data_7eafb7a4e8dc928a75f4121071598fc6
#
_entry.id   7eafb7a4e8dc928a75f4121071598fc6
#
_cell.length_a   1.000
_cell.length_b   1.000
_cell.length_c   1.000
_cell.angle_alpha   90.00
_cell.angle_beta   90.00
_cell.angle_gamma   90.00
#
_symmetry.space_group_name_H-M   'P 1'
#
loop_
_entity.id
_entity.type
_entity.pdbx_description
1 polymer ?
#
loop_
_entity_poly.entity_id
_entity_poly.type
_entity_poly.pdbx_seq_one_letter_code
_entity_poly.pdbx_strand_id
1 'polypeptide(L)'
;LRAATDKFLLSRDAARLLPENEALFRVALRSDDIDATYDQLRRTGVTVSPIVDGQRNDPQGNIIRWRIFTIDGDTAGLVYPFVLQWGEDDATRLTRLRAQRLDAPHPLGDITLEQAVFEVVNPQAVRDRWQALLGFPPLGEQGLDVGGQQFIFREGAANQLTELVFRVANPALKGQRFRVGNGVYRFT
;
A
#
# COMPACT_ATOMS: atom_id res chain seq x y z
N LEU A 1 19.25 1.28 13.86
CA LEU A 1 19.19 1.31 15.34
C LEU A 1 18.14 2.30 15.87
N ARG A 2 18.06 3.55 15.36
CA ARG A 2 17.00 4.49 15.80
C ARG A 2 15.60 4.00 15.45
N ALA A 3 15.38 3.43 14.28
CA ALA A 3 14.08 2.93 13.85
C ALA A 3 13.53 1.79 14.73
N ALA A 4 14.40 0.96 15.31
CA ALA A 4 13.98 -0.15 16.19
C ALA A 4 13.41 0.33 17.54
N THR A 5 13.79 1.54 17.98
CA THR A 5 13.30 2.16 19.22
C THR A 5 12.19 3.17 18.98
N ASP A 6 11.85 3.45 17.71
CA ASP A 6 10.78 4.35 17.34
C ASP A 6 9.42 3.78 17.80
N LYS A 7 8.56 4.65 18.29
CA LYS A 7 7.17 4.30 18.64
C LYS A 7 6.29 4.13 17.41
N PHE A 8 6.74 4.61 16.26
CA PHE A 8 5.99 4.54 15.01
C PHE A 8 6.11 3.14 14.38
N LEU A 9 4.97 2.49 14.14
CA LEU A 9 4.91 1.09 13.70
C LEU A 9 5.72 0.83 12.42
N LEU A 10 5.62 1.71 11.41
CA LEU A 10 6.31 1.54 10.14
C LEU A 10 7.83 1.58 10.28
N SER A 11 8.36 2.41 11.17
CA SER A 11 9.80 2.45 11.46
C SER A 11 10.28 1.17 12.12
N ARG A 12 9.50 0.60 13.04
CA ARG A 12 9.81 -0.69 13.69
C ARG A 12 9.75 -1.84 12.70
N ASP A 13 8.75 -1.84 11.81
CA ASP A 13 8.63 -2.83 10.76
C ASP A 13 9.83 -2.80 9.80
N ALA A 14 10.23 -1.62 9.35
CA ALA A 14 11.41 -1.45 8.51
C ALA A 14 12.69 -1.94 9.21
N ALA A 15 12.87 -1.61 10.48
CA ALA A 15 14.04 -2.05 11.26
C ALA A 15 14.10 -3.57 11.44
N ARG A 16 12.94 -4.23 11.53
CA ARG A 16 12.84 -5.68 11.65
C ARG A 16 13.17 -6.41 10.35
N LEU A 17 12.77 -5.82 9.22
CA LEU A 17 12.86 -6.48 7.91
C LEU A 17 14.18 -6.20 7.18
N LEU A 18 14.62 -4.95 7.15
CA LEU A 18 15.67 -4.49 6.27
C LEU A 18 17.03 -5.17 6.38
N PRO A 19 17.52 -5.63 7.54
CA PRO A 19 18.83 -6.28 7.57
C PRO A 19 18.89 -7.60 6.80
N GLU A 20 17.75 -8.29 6.66
CA GLU A 20 17.71 -9.65 6.14
C GLU A 20 16.77 -9.82 4.95
N ASN A 21 15.86 -8.88 4.71
CA ASN A 21 14.77 -9.04 3.75
C ASN A 21 14.40 -7.72 3.06
N GLU A 22 15.00 -7.46 1.92
CA GLU A 22 14.48 -6.46 0.99
C GLU A 22 13.23 -7.03 0.32
N ALA A 23 12.05 -6.58 0.73
CA ALA A 23 10.79 -7.12 0.26
C ALA A 23 9.71 -6.06 0.13
N LEU A 24 8.70 -6.36 -0.66
CA LEU A 24 7.41 -5.68 -0.59
C LEU A 24 6.78 -5.99 0.76
N PHE A 25 6.33 -4.99 1.48
CA PHE A 25 5.89 -5.23 2.84
C PHE A 25 4.45 -4.79 3.10
N ARG A 26 4.20 -3.51 3.18
CA ARG A 26 2.90 -2.98 3.60
C ARG A 26 2.36 -2.00 2.55
N VAL A 27 1.06 -2.10 2.25
CA VAL A 27 0.41 -1.14 1.37
C VAL A 27 -0.14 0.05 2.16
N ALA A 28 -0.16 1.21 1.54
CA ALA A 28 -0.86 2.39 2.00
C ALA A 28 -2.24 2.46 1.32
N LEU A 29 -3.28 2.66 2.11
CA LEU A 29 -4.61 2.97 1.61
C LEU A 29 -4.84 4.46 1.74
N ARG A 30 -5.22 5.09 0.64
CA ARG A 30 -5.61 6.48 0.67
C ARG A 30 -7.04 6.63 1.19
N SER A 31 -7.25 7.62 2.04
CA SER A 31 -8.57 8.06 2.46
C SER A 31 -8.78 9.53 2.10
N ASP A 32 -9.99 9.90 1.71
CA ASP A 32 -10.39 11.29 1.50
C ASP A 32 -10.92 11.91 2.80
N ASP A 33 -11.32 11.06 3.77
CA ASP A 33 -11.70 11.46 5.13
C ASP A 33 -11.10 10.46 6.13
N ILE A 34 -9.93 10.81 6.65
CA ILE A 34 -9.18 9.94 7.55
C ILE A 34 -9.85 9.80 8.91
N ASP A 35 -10.58 10.82 9.37
CA ASP A 35 -11.27 10.79 10.66
C ASP A 35 -12.46 9.82 10.60
N ALA A 36 -13.27 9.89 9.54
CA ALA A 36 -14.36 8.93 9.33
C ALA A 36 -13.85 7.50 9.16
N THR A 37 -12.75 7.30 8.40
CA THR A 37 -12.11 5.98 8.22
C THR A 37 -11.56 5.44 9.55
N TYR A 38 -10.94 6.30 10.35
CA TYR A 38 -10.44 5.96 11.68
C TYR A 38 -11.56 5.47 12.60
N ASP A 39 -12.65 6.21 12.67
CA ASP A 39 -13.80 5.86 13.51
C ASP A 39 -14.49 4.59 13.04
N GLN A 40 -14.59 4.38 11.74
CA GLN A 40 -15.13 3.14 11.17
C GLN A 40 -14.29 1.93 11.59
N LEU A 41 -12.97 2.00 11.43
CA LEU A 41 -12.08 0.90 11.78
C LEU A 41 -12.12 0.60 13.28
N ARG A 42 -12.16 1.59 14.14
CA ARG A 42 -12.31 1.38 15.58
C ARG A 42 -13.58 0.61 15.95
N ARG A 43 -14.68 0.85 15.26
CA ARG A 43 -15.95 0.12 15.47
C ARG A 43 -15.85 -1.35 15.12
N THR A 44 -14.91 -1.77 14.28
CA THR A 44 -14.65 -3.19 13.96
C THR A 44 -13.89 -3.94 15.06
N GLY A 45 -13.46 -3.24 16.12
CA GLY A 45 -12.74 -3.81 17.24
C GLY A 45 -11.24 -3.98 17.01
N VAL A 46 -10.68 -3.50 15.89
CA VAL A 46 -9.23 -3.50 15.68
C VAL A 46 -8.56 -2.36 16.45
N THR A 47 -7.34 -2.59 16.87
CA THR A 47 -6.50 -1.54 17.47
C THR A 47 -5.90 -0.69 16.35
N VAL A 48 -6.08 0.61 16.45
CA VAL A 48 -5.48 1.59 15.54
C VAL A 48 -4.59 2.56 16.32
N SER A 49 -3.47 2.98 15.72
CA SER A 49 -2.64 4.01 16.32
C SER A 49 -3.37 5.35 16.32
N PRO A 50 -2.99 6.32 17.16
CA PRO A 50 -3.45 7.70 16.98
C PRO A 50 -3.15 8.20 15.55
N ILE A 51 -3.99 9.12 15.05
CA ILE A 51 -3.68 9.83 13.81
C ILE A 51 -2.50 10.76 14.07
N VAL A 52 -1.51 10.73 13.19
CA VAL A 52 -0.28 11.53 13.27
C VAL A 52 -0.16 12.40 12.03
N ASP A 53 0.12 13.68 12.24
CA ASP A 53 0.45 14.60 11.17
C ASP A 53 1.90 14.41 10.73
N GLY A 54 2.12 14.37 9.43
CA GLY A 54 3.43 14.29 8.82
C GLY A 54 3.64 15.40 7.82
N GLN A 55 4.89 15.81 7.66
CA GLN A 55 5.28 16.75 6.60
C GLN A 55 6.71 16.52 6.13
N ARG A 56 6.98 16.90 4.91
CA ARG A 56 8.33 16.98 4.35
C ARG A 56 8.41 18.11 3.32
N ASN A 57 9.60 18.62 3.09
CA ASN A 57 9.84 19.52 1.97
C ASN A 57 10.08 18.68 0.70
N ASP A 58 9.58 19.17 -0.43
CA ASP A 58 10.01 18.71 -1.74
C ASP A 58 11.37 19.37 -2.12
N PRO A 59 12.00 18.98 -3.23
CA PRO A 59 13.27 19.59 -3.67
C PRO A 59 13.18 21.11 -3.96
N GLN A 60 11.97 21.62 -4.18
CA GLN A 60 11.71 23.06 -4.43
C GLN A 60 11.40 23.83 -3.13
N GLY A 61 11.38 23.15 -1.98
CA GLY A 61 11.10 23.75 -0.68
C GLY A 61 9.62 23.84 -0.31
N ASN A 62 8.71 23.34 -1.15
CA ASN A 62 7.29 23.30 -0.81
C ASN A 62 7.03 22.25 0.26
N ILE A 63 6.11 22.53 1.18
CA ILE A 63 5.75 21.60 2.25
C ILE A 63 4.65 20.68 1.76
N ILE A 64 4.95 19.38 1.70
CA ILE A 64 3.98 18.30 1.49
C ILE A 64 3.52 17.82 2.85
N ARG A 65 2.21 17.79 3.08
CA ARG A 65 1.60 17.36 4.35
C ARG A 65 0.74 16.13 4.14
N TRP A 66 0.64 15.31 5.17
CA TRP A 66 -0.28 14.16 5.23
C TRP A 66 -0.68 13.88 6.68
N ARG A 67 -1.75 13.12 6.82
CA ARG A 67 -2.17 12.50 8.07
C ARG A 67 -2.12 11.00 7.90
N ILE A 68 -1.74 10.26 8.92
CA ILE A 68 -1.53 8.82 8.82
C ILE A 68 -1.92 8.15 10.14
N PHE A 69 -2.48 6.95 10.06
CA PHE A 69 -2.54 6.02 11.17
C PHE A 69 -2.29 4.59 10.70
N THR A 70 -1.93 3.71 11.62
CA THR A 70 -1.66 2.30 11.38
C THR A 70 -2.74 1.45 12.02
N ILE A 71 -3.02 0.29 11.43
CA ILE A 71 -3.86 -0.76 12.01
C ILE A 71 -2.90 -1.78 12.60
N ASP A 72 -2.99 -2.01 13.91
CA ASP A 72 -2.11 -2.94 14.63
C ASP A 72 -2.56 -4.39 14.41
N GLY A 73 -1.59 -5.29 14.47
CA GLY A 73 -1.83 -6.73 14.31
C GLY A 73 -1.80 -7.19 12.86
N ASP A 74 -2.38 -8.35 12.66
CA ASP A 74 -2.36 -9.08 11.41
C ASP A 74 -3.60 -9.97 11.26
N THR A 75 -3.76 -10.57 10.09
CA THR A 75 -4.66 -11.71 9.86
C THR A 75 -3.82 -12.90 9.44
N ALA A 76 -3.72 -13.90 10.30
CA ALA A 76 -2.95 -15.13 10.06
C ALA A 76 -1.49 -14.84 9.63
N GLY A 77 -0.86 -13.82 10.24
CA GLY A 77 0.51 -13.39 9.96
C GLY A 77 0.65 -12.31 8.88
N LEU A 78 -0.38 -12.03 8.09
CA LEU A 78 -0.36 -10.93 7.13
C LEU A 78 -0.71 -9.61 7.83
N VAL A 79 0.24 -8.70 7.90
CA VAL A 79 0.06 -7.37 8.52
C VAL A 79 -0.95 -6.52 7.75
N TYR A 80 -1.74 -5.73 8.48
CA TYR A 80 -2.72 -4.83 7.88
C TYR A 80 -2.06 -3.68 7.13
N PRO A 81 -2.73 -3.10 6.11
CA PRO A 81 -2.33 -1.84 5.51
C PRO A 81 -2.34 -0.70 6.52
N PHE A 82 -1.75 0.41 6.18
CA PHE A 82 -1.94 1.66 6.91
C PHE A 82 -2.77 2.64 6.08
N VAL A 83 -3.36 3.65 6.74
CA VAL A 83 -4.22 4.64 6.10
C VAL A 83 -3.54 5.99 6.06
N LEU A 84 -3.66 6.69 4.93
CA LEU A 84 -3.05 7.97 4.68
C LEU A 84 -4.05 8.92 3.99
N GLN A 85 -4.08 10.16 4.44
CA GLN A 85 -4.75 11.28 3.76
C GLN A 85 -3.72 12.34 3.41
N TRP A 86 -3.70 12.79 2.15
CA TRP A 86 -2.88 13.91 1.75
C TRP A 86 -3.48 15.23 2.27
N GLY A 87 -2.63 16.21 2.59
CA GLY A 87 -3.05 17.54 3.03
C GLY A 87 -3.57 18.45 1.92
N GLU A 88 -3.58 17.96 0.69
CA GLU A 88 -4.11 18.65 -0.50
C GLU A 88 -5.05 17.70 -1.26
N ASP A 89 -6.07 18.25 -1.92
CA ASP A 89 -6.94 17.48 -2.81
C ASP A 89 -6.19 17.05 -4.09
N ASP A 90 -6.80 16.11 -4.85
CA ASP A 90 -6.17 15.57 -6.05
C ASP A 90 -5.94 16.60 -7.15
N ALA A 91 -6.86 17.55 -7.33
CA ALA A 91 -6.73 18.57 -8.38
C ALA A 91 -5.55 19.49 -8.08
N THR A 92 -5.43 19.94 -6.84
CA THR A 92 -4.31 20.75 -6.34
C THR A 92 -3.00 19.98 -6.45
N ARG A 93 -3.00 18.72 -5.99
CA ARG A 93 -1.81 17.86 -6.06
C ARG A 93 -1.35 17.64 -7.49
N LEU A 94 -2.28 17.32 -8.40
CA LEU A 94 -1.96 17.09 -9.82
C LEU A 94 -1.42 18.36 -10.49
N THR A 95 -2.02 19.52 -10.18
CA THR A 95 -1.54 20.81 -10.67
C THR A 95 -0.10 21.07 -10.24
N ARG A 96 0.24 20.81 -8.98
CA ARG A 96 1.60 20.94 -8.45
C ARG A 96 2.57 19.96 -9.13
N LEU A 97 2.18 18.69 -9.30
CA LEU A 97 3.02 17.70 -9.98
C LEU A 97 3.31 18.10 -11.44
N ARG A 98 2.31 18.65 -12.15
CA ARG A 98 2.46 19.18 -13.52
C ARG A 98 3.42 20.36 -13.57
N ALA A 99 3.27 21.31 -12.67
CA ALA A 99 4.16 22.46 -12.58
C ALA A 99 5.63 22.04 -12.36
N GLN A 100 5.83 20.92 -11.66
CA GLN A 100 7.15 20.33 -11.40
C GLN A 100 7.59 19.32 -12.48
N ARG A 101 6.77 19.09 -13.52
CA ARG A 101 7.01 18.09 -14.59
C ARG A 101 7.18 16.66 -14.07
N LEU A 102 6.54 16.33 -12.95
CA LEU A 102 6.59 15.01 -12.32
C LEU A 102 5.50 14.05 -12.86
N ASP A 103 4.57 14.57 -13.64
CA ASP A 103 3.54 13.80 -14.37
C ASP A 103 3.81 13.76 -15.89
N ALA A 104 5.04 14.04 -16.30
CA ALA A 104 5.43 13.91 -17.71
C ALA A 104 5.26 12.45 -18.19
N PRO A 105 4.91 12.22 -19.46
CA PRO A 105 4.82 10.88 -20.02
C PRO A 105 6.10 10.10 -19.75
N HIS A 106 5.96 8.89 -19.21
CA HIS A 106 7.11 8.04 -18.95
C HIS A 106 7.72 7.53 -20.28
N PRO A 107 9.05 7.47 -20.43
CA PRO A 107 9.69 7.01 -21.67
C PRO A 107 9.28 5.60 -22.11
N LEU A 108 8.87 4.75 -21.18
CA LEU A 108 8.38 3.41 -21.45
C LEU A 108 6.85 3.33 -21.66
N GLY A 109 6.17 4.48 -21.74
CA GLY A 109 4.71 4.55 -21.88
C GLY A 109 3.98 4.44 -20.55
N ASP A 110 2.66 4.29 -20.63
CA ASP A 110 1.80 4.21 -19.45
C ASP A 110 2.01 2.89 -18.70
N ILE A 111 2.20 3.00 -17.40
CA ILE A 111 2.38 1.89 -16.46
C ILE A 111 1.36 2.07 -15.34
N THR A 112 0.42 1.15 -15.21
CA THR A 112 -0.64 1.21 -14.21
C THR A 112 -0.56 0.02 -13.27
N LEU A 113 -0.48 0.27 -11.95
CA LEU A 113 -0.60 -0.80 -10.95
C LEU A 113 -2.01 -1.39 -11.04
N GLU A 114 -2.09 -2.69 -11.28
CA GLU A 114 -3.35 -3.43 -11.42
C GLU A 114 -3.62 -4.33 -10.22
N GLN A 115 -2.60 -5.05 -9.75
CA GLN A 115 -2.76 -5.99 -8.64
C GLN A 115 -1.63 -5.88 -7.63
N ALA A 116 -1.99 -6.01 -6.35
CA ALA A 116 -1.10 -6.34 -5.27
C ALA A 116 -1.40 -7.78 -4.83
N VAL A 117 -0.41 -8.67 -4.95
CA VAL A 117 -0.58 -10.10 -4.70
C VAL A 117 0.09 -10.46 -3.37
N PHE A 118 -0.71 -11.01 -2.48
CA PHE A 118 -0.29 -11.47 -1.15
C PHE A 118 -0.26 -13.00 -1.13
N GLU A 119 0.86 -13.57 -0.71
CA GLU A 119 0.92 -14.99 -0.36
C GLU A 119 0.57 -15.16 1.10
N VAL A 120 -0.41 -16.03 1.38
CA VAL A 120 -0.96 -16.25 2.72
C VAL A 120 -1.32 -17.72 2.92
N VAL A 121 -1.24 -18.21 4.15
CA VAL A 121 -1.56 -19.61 4.46
C VAL A 121 -3.03 -19.94 4.21
N ASN A 122 -3.93 -18.99 4.44
CA ASN A 122 -5.37 -19.18 4.23
C ASN A 122 -5.96 -17.97 3.47
N PRO A 123 -5.95 -17.99 2.13
CA PRO A 123 -6.44 -16.89 1.29
C PRO A 123 -7.88 -16.47 1.59
N GLN A 124 -8.76 -17.45 1.76
CA GLN A 124 -10.18 -17.19 2.02
C GLN A 124 -10.40 -16.45 3.34
N ALA A 125 -9.79 -16.93 4.43
CA ALA A 125 -9.93 -16.30 5.74
C ALA A 125 -9.34 -14.89 5.77
N VAL A 126 -8.22 -14.66 5.10
CA VAL A 126 -7.59 -13.34 4.99
C VAL A 126 -8.47 -12.40 4.18
N ARG A 127 -8.95 -12.85 3.01
CA ARG A 127 -9.85 -12.08 2.15
C ARG A 127 -11.11 -11.67 2.91
N ASP A 128 -11.77 -12.61 3.58
CA ASP A 128 -13.02 -12.36 4.32
C ASP A 128 -12.80 -11.37 5.48
N ARG A 129 -11.69 -11.53 6.20
CA ARG A 129 -11.33 -10.60 7.28
C ARG A 129 -11.04 -9.20 6.77
N TRP A 130 -10.28 -9.07 5.68
CA TRP A 130 -9.96 -7.77 5.10
C TRP A 130 -11.20 -7.12 4.47
N GLN A 131 -12.08 -7.90 3.84
CA GLN A 131 -13.37 -7.42 3.36
C GLN A 131 -14.21 -6.84 4.50
N ALA A 132 -14.38 -7.60 5.59
CA ALA A 132 -15.15 -7.15 6.75
C ALA A 132 -14.55 -5.90 7.42
N LEU A 133 -13.23 -5.78 7.43
CA LEU A 133 -12.51 -4.69 8.06
C LEU A 133 -12.50 -3.42 7.20
N LEU A 134 -12.19 -3.55 5.93
CA LEU A 134 -11.90 -2.43 5.02
C LEU A 134 -13.09 -2.06 4.13
N GLY A 135 -14.10 -2.91 4.05
CA GLY A 135 -15.32 -2.65 3.28
C GLY A 135 -15.16 -2.80 1.76
N PHE A 136 -14.03 -3.33 1.28
CA PHE A 136 -13.82 -3.50 -0.16
C PHE A 136 -14.70 -4.61 -0.75
N PRO A 137 -15.31 -4.38 -1.93
CA PRO A 137 -16.08 -5.40 -2.63
C PRO A 137 -15.24 -6.65 -2.95
N PRO A 138 -15.82 -7.86 -2.83
CA PRO A 138 -15.13 -9.08 -3.25
C PRO A 138 -14.92 -9.11 -4.76
N LEU A 139 -13.78 -9.67 -5.18
CA LEU A 139 -13.42 -9.90 -6.57
C LEU A 139 -13.06 -11.38 -6.77
N GLY A 140 -14.00 -12.16 -7.30
CA GLY A 140 -13.87 -13.61 -7.35
C GLY A 140 -13.71 -14.24 -5.97
N GLU A 141 -13.09 -15.42 -5.92
CA GLU A 141 -12.93 -16.18 -4.67
C GLU A 141 -11.79 -15.66 -3.79
N GLN A 142 -10.76 -15.09 -4.39
CA GLN A 142 -9.50 -14.76 -3.70
C GLN A 142 -9.10 -13.29 -3.81
N GLY A 143 -10.01 -12.39 -4.19
CA GLY A 143 -9.67 -10.99 -4.42
C GLY A 143 -10.61 -10.01 -3.73
N LEU A 144 -10.13 -8.76 -3.65
CA LEU A 144 -10.89 -7.57 -3.27
C LEU A 144 -10.65 -6.47 -4.31
N ASP A 145 -11.71 -5.75 -4.70
CA ASP A 145 -11.60 -4.55 -5.52
C ASP A 145 -11.27 -3.34 -4.62
N VAL A 146 -10.16 -2.68 -4.92
CA VAL A 146 -9.66 -1.53 -4.17
C VAL A 146 -9.65 -0.30 -5.07
N GLY A 147 -10.84 0.14 -5.48
CA GLY A 147 -11.00 1.33 -6.29
C GLY A 147 -10.36 1.25 -7.69
N GLY A 148 -10.53 0.11 -8.37
CA GLY A 148 -9.95 -0.16 -9.68
C GLY A 148 -8.59 -0.84 -9.66
N GLN A 149 -7.99 -1.01 -8.48
CA GLN A 149 -6.87 -1.91 -8.23
C GLN A 149 -7.37 -3.14 -7.50
N GLN A 150 -6.58 -4.20 -7.47
CA GLN A 150 -7.00 -5.48 -6.91
C GLN A 150 -6.03 -5.96 -5.83
N PHE A 151 -6.55 -6.38 -4.71
CA PHE A 151 -5.82 -7.24 -3.79
C PHE A 151 -6.12 -8.69 -4.13
N ILE A 152 -5.09 -9.48 -4.36
CA ILE A 152 -5.21 -10.90 -4.67
C ILE A 152 -4.51 -11.69 -3.57
N PHE A 153 -5.21 -12.63 -2.98
CA PHE A 153 -4.68 -13.52 -1.94
C PHE A 153 -4.45 -14.90 -2.54
N ARG A 154 -3.21 -15.37 -2.50
CA ARG A 154 -2.82 -16.71 -3.00
C ARG A 154 -2.30 -17.56 -1.86
N GLU A 155 -2.48 -18.86 -1.97
CA GLU A 155 -1.90 -19.80 -1.02
C GLU A 155 -0.37 -19.77 -1.09
N GLY A 156 0.27 -19.67 0.08
CA GLY A 156 1.71 -19.66 0.24
C GLY A 156 2.11 -19.38 1.68
N ALA A 157 3.36 -19.66 2.02
CA ALA A 157 3.86 -19.59 3.40
C ALA A 157 4.41 -18.22 3.81
N ALA A 158 4.49 -17.25 2.88
CA ALA A 158 5.20 -15.99 3.14
C ALA A 158 4.45 -15.05 4.09
N ASN A 159 3.11 -15.09 4.12
CA ASN A 159 2.24 -14.14 4.83
C ASN A 159 2.66 -12.69 4.55
N GLN A 160 2.81 -12.35 3.27
CA GLN A 160 3.44 -11.12 2.83
C GLN A 160 2.94 -10.70 1.45
N LEU A 161 3.04 -9.38 1.16
CA LEU A 161 2.96 -8.87 -0.20
C LEU A 161 4.18 -9.36 -0.99
N THR A 162 3.97 -10.16 -2.03
CA THR A 162 5.04 -10.81 -2.78
C THR A 162 5.17 -10.33 -4.22
N GLU A 163 4.08 -9.84 -4.82
CA GLU A 163 4.10 -9.42 -6.22
C GLU A 163 3.25 -8.17 -6.45
N LEU A 164 3.75 -7.27 -7.28
CA LEU A 164 2.99 -6.17 -7.88
C LEU A 164 2.85 -6.42 -9.37
N VAL A 165 1.60 -6.35 -9.87
CA VAL A 165 1.28 -6.55 -11.29
C VAL A 165 0.94 -5.21 -11.91
N PHE A 166 1.64 -4.89 -12.99
CA PHE A 166 1.44 -3.66 -13.73
C PHE A 166 0.94 -3.95 -15.13
N ARG A 167 -0.14 -3.29 -15.51
CA ARG A 167 -0.59 -3.24 -16.89
C ARG A 167 0.25 -2.22 -17.65
N VAL A 168 0.74 -2.61 -18.83
CA VAL A 168 1.58 -1.76 -19.67
C VAL A 168 1.12 -1.75 -21.11
N ALA A 169 1.26 -0.60 -21.76
CA ALA A 169 1.03 -0.49 -23.21
C ALA A 169 2.27 -0.88 -24.03
N ASN A 170 3.47 -0.79 -23.46
CA ASN A 170 4.73 -1.02 -24.16
C ASN A 170 5.01 -2.51 -24.36
N PRO A 171 5.07 -3.01 -25.64
CA PRO A 171 5.31 -4.42 -25.90
C PRO A 171 6.65 -4.94 -25.39
N ALA A 172 7.68 -4.07 -25.25
CA ALA A 172 8.98 -4.46 -24.76
C ALA A 172 8.98 -4.80 -23.24
N LEU A 173 8.00 -4.27 -22.50
CA LEU A 173 7.81 -4.60 -21.09
C LEU A 173 6.85 -5.76 -20.87
N LYS A 174 5.94 -5.98 -21.82
CA LYS A 174 4.89 -6.99 -21.67
C LYS A 174 5.48 -8.38 -21.47
N GLY A 175 5.05 -9.07 -20.41
CA GLY A 175 5.56 -10.37 -20.01
C GLY A 175 6.85 -10.34 -19.19
N GLN A 176 7.47 -9.18 -19.00
CA GLN A 176 8.67 -9.05 -18.19
C GLN A 176 8.36 -9.23 -16.69
N ARG A 177 9.38 -9.73 -15.97
CA ARG A 177 9.35 -9.87 -14.51
C ARG A 177 10.70 -9.41 -13.96
N PHE A 178 10.64 -8.53 -12.98
CA PHE A 178 11.82 -8.07 -12.26
C PHE A 178 11.70 -8.47 -10.78
N ARG A 179 12.80 -8.87 -10.20
CA ARG A 179 12.89 -9.17 -8.77
C ARG A 179 13.75 -8.10 -8.08
N VAL A 180 13.23 -7.54 -7.00
CA VAL A 180 13.97 -6.65 -6.11
C VAL A 180 13.86 -7.24 -4.70
N GLY A 181 14.96 -7.75 -4.18
CA GLY A 181 14.93 -8.58 -2.97
C GLY A 181 13.98 -9.77 -3.14
N ASN A 182 13.03 -9.91 -2.23
CA ASN A 182 11.97 -10.93 -2.30
C ASN A 182 10.69 -10.48 -3.02
N GLY A 183 10.63 -9.22 -3.45
CA GLY A 183 9.50 -8.69 -4.20
C GLY A 183 9.59 -8.95 -5.70
N VAL A 184 8.46 -9.23 -6.33
CA VAL A 184 8.33 -9.42 -7.78
C VAL A 184 7.52 -8.29 -8.39
N TYR A 185 7.99 -7.75 -9.50
CA TYR A 185 7.31 -6.77 -10.33
C TYR A 185 7.01 -7.42 -11.68
N ARG A 186 5.74 -7.65 -11.98
CA ARG A 186 5.29 -8.30 -13.22
C ARG A 186 4.56 -7.32 -14.11
N PHE A 187 4.85 -7.35 -15.40
CA PHE A 187 4.28 -6.47 -16.44
C PHE A 187 3.43 -7.29 -17.40
N THR A 188 2.15 -6.91 -17.58
CA THR A 188 1.14 -7.62 -18.40
C THR A 188 0.66 -6.78 -19.56
#